data_9866d077e64f03b4463110181fb52c64
#
_entry.id   9866d077e64f03b4463110181fb52c64
#
_cell.length_a   1.000
_cell.length_b   1.000
_cell.length_c   1.000
_cell.angle_alpha   90.00
_cell.angle_beta   90.00
_cell.angle_gamma   90.00
#
_symmetry.space_group_name_H-M   'P 1'
#
loop_
_entity.id
_entity.type
_entity.pdbx_description
1 polymer ?
#
loop_
_entity_poly.entity_id
_entity_poly.type
_entity_poly.pdbx_seq_one_letter_code
_entity_poly.pdbx_strand_id
1 'polypeptide(L)'
;MLTSIQVTKESEKFPEIVRLYRAAFPREERVALDLLLETDGPYDFIACYDGEMLCGFYSTLTMGDITHVLFLAVEETLRGNGYGSQILDAIRRAYPDKRLILDVEMPDPDAENQEQRMKRIAFYERNGYHNSGVSYGWRGVMYEILILNGKITEEEFWAFWDQLDEIQQANYYFYTGSYAEKGEPGICLWKLSTRSERLSMIKADTQAIRPSWITLNERGDTMYAVREKTPEGGVYELKTLRSSENPEQPTGNGTALLRLIRE
;
A
#
# COMPACT_ATOMS: atom_id res chain seq x y z
N MET A 1 -18.87 25.77 -10.43
CA MET A 1 -18.70 24.34 -9.99
C MET A 1 -17.91 23.66 -11.09
N LEU A 2 -16.83 22.96 -10.74
CA LEU A 2 -15.97 22.29 -11.73
C LEU A 2 -16.70 21.11 -12.37
N THR A 3 -16.46 20.91 -13.65
CA THR A 3 -16.81 19.69 -14.35
C THR A 3 -15.68 18.67 -14.17
N SER A 4 -16.03 17.45 -13.77
CA SER A 4 -15.09 16.34 -13.53
C SER A 4 -15.26 15.31 -14.65
N ILE A 5 -14.17 14.95 -15.31
CA ILE A 5 -14.18 14.05 -16.47
C ILE A 5 -13.12 12.98 -16.27
N GLN A 6 -13.50 11.70 -16.45
CA GLN A 6 -12.55 10.59 -16.44
C GLN A 6 -11.48 10.78 -17.51
N VAL A 7 -10.23 10.65 -17.13
CA VAL A 7 -9.10 10.78 -18.06
C VAL A 7 -8.94 9.46 -18.82
N THR A 8 -8.87 9.56 -20.12
CA THR A 8 -8.52 8.46 -21.04
C THR A 8 -7.41 8.91 -21.98
N LYS A 9 -6.82 7.99 -22.74
CA LYS A 9 -5.81 8.32 -23.75
C LYS A 9 -6.37 9.21 -24.87
N GLU A 10 -7.69 9.17 -25.07
CA GLU A 10 -8.44 9.94 -26.05
C GLU A 10 -8.93 11.30 -25.52
N SER A 11 -8.71 11.60 -24.24
CA SER A 11 -9.07 12.90 -23.65
C SER A 11 -8.38 14.04 -24.41
N GLU A 12 -9.16 15.06 -24.81
CA GLU A 12 -8.67 16.18 -25.64
C GLU A 12 -7.41 16.83 -25.07
N LYS A 13 -7.36 17.03 -23.75
CA LYS A 13 -6.20 17.62 -23.04
C LYS A 13 -5.30 16.60 -22.37
N PHE A 14 -5.30 15.36 -22.84
CA PHE A 14 -4.46 14.31 -22.26
C PHE A 14 -2.98 14.70 -22.12
N PRO A 15 -2.31 15.30 -23.13
CA PRO A 15 -0.92 15.73 -23.00
C PRO A 15 -0.70 16.76 -21.88
N GLU A 16 -1.64 17.69 -21.69
CA GLU A 16 -1.58 18.73 -20.65
C GLU A 16 -1.74 18.10 -19.25
N ILE A 17 -2.70 17.17 -19.09
CA ILE A 17 -2.93 16.45 -17.85
C ILE A 17 -1.68 15.63 -17.45
N VAL A 18 -1.08 14.90 -18.41
CA VAL A 18 0.14 14.12 -18.21
C VAL A 18 1.33 15.02 -17.85
N ARG A 19 1.45 16.18 -18.50
CA ARG A 19 2.47 17.18 -18.18
C ARG A 19 2.30 17.66 -16.73
N LEU A 20 1.08 18.01 -16.32
CA LEU A 20 0.79 18.46 -14.96
C LEU A 20 1.09 17.35 -13.94
N TYR A 21 0.68 16.10 -14.22
CA TYR A 21 0.99 14.96 -13.37
C TYR A 21 2.50 14.78 -13.16
N ARG A 22 3.27 14.85 -14.24
CA ARG A 22 4.73 14.71 -14.19
C ARG A 22 5.43 15.88 -13.51
N ALA A 23 4.87 17.08 -13.60
CA ALA A 23 5.43 18.28 -12.96
C ALA A 23 5.11 18.36 -11.47
N ALA A 24 3.92 17.87 -11.07
CA ALA A 24 3.46 17.95 -9.68
C ALA A 24 4.04 16.88 -8.77
N PHE A 25 4.45 15.71 -9.31
CA PHE A 25 4.91 14.58 -8.51
C PHE A 25 6.26 14.04 -9.02
N PRO A 26 7.22 13.73 -8.13
CA PRO A 26 8.49 13.11 -8.51
C PRO A 26 8.26 11.71 -9.10
N ARG A 27 9.21 11.24 -9.92
CA ARG A 27 9.09 9.97 -10.66
C ARG A 27 8.84 8.77 -9.73
N GLU A 28 9.50 8.75 -8.60
CA GLU A 28 9.47 7.70 -7.59
C GLU A 28 8.14 7.60 -6.84
N GLU A 29 7.35 8.68 -6.80
CA GLU A 29 6.03 8.71 -6.16
C GLU A 29 4.89 8.39 -7.14
N ARG A 30 5.17 8.40 -8.45
CA ARG A 30 4.11 8.25 -9.46
C ARG A 30 3.69 6.81 -9.66
N VAL A 31 2.39 6.57 -9.69
CA VAL A 31 1.80 5.34 -10.24
C VAL A 31 1.94 5.35 -11.76
N ALA A 32 2.15 4.19 -12.37
CA ALA A 32 2.21 4.10 -13.83
C ALA A 32 0.89 4.56 -14.47
N LEU A 33 0.98 5.41 -15.52
CA LEU A 33 -0.21 5.96 -16.17
C LEU A 33 -1.15 4.88 -16.69
N ASP A 34 -0.62 3.77 -17.21
CA ASP A 34 -1.45 2.68 -17.72
C ASP A 34 -2.35 2.10 -16.61
N LEU A 35 -1.88 2.01 -15.37
CA LEU A 35 -2.70 1.59 -14.22
C LEU A 35 -3.77 2.63 -13.85
N LEU A 36 -3.44 3.92 -13.91
CA LEU A 36 -4.39 5.00 -13.62
C LEU A 36 -5.49 5.13 -14.69
N LEU A 37 -5.25 4.62 -15.90
CA LEU A 37 -6.15 4.71 -17.04
C LEU A 37 -6.97 3.44 -17.27
N GLU A 38 -6.78 2.39 -16.44
CA GLU A 38 -7.58 1.17 -16.49
C GLU A 38 -9.03 1.48 -16.07
N THR A 39 -9.97 1.26 -16.98
CA THR A 39 -11.40 1.55 -16.76
C THR A 39 -12.04 0.66 -15.72
N ASP A 40 -11.56 -0.58 -15.57
CA ASP A 40 -12.08 -1.56 -14.62
C ASP A 40 -11.14 -1.75 -13.40
N GLY A 41 -10.13 -0.89 -13.29
CA GLY A 41 -9.17 -0.88 -12.21
C GLY A 41 -9.69 -0.20 -10.94
N PRO A 42 -8.96 -0.28 -9.83
CA PRO A 42 -9.35 0.33 -8.57
C PRO A 42 -9.09 1.84 -8.52
N TYR A 43 -8.50 2.41 -9.58
CA TYR A 43 -8.12 3.82 -9.65
C TYR A 43 -9.13 4.64 -10.44
N ASP A 44 -9.46 5.82 -9.91
CA ASP A 44 -10.06 6.88 -10.71
C ASP A 44 -9.01 7.94 -11.01
N PHE A 45 -8.94 8.40 -12.25
CA PHE A 45 -8.08 9.49 -12.68
C PHE A 45 -8.93 10.55 -13.38
N ILE A 46 -9.21 11.65 -12.69
CA ILE A 46 -10.23 12.63 -13.04
C ILE A 46 -9.61 13.99 -13.31
N ALA A 47 -9.87 14.54 -14.48
CA ALA A 47 -9.54 15.94 -14.81
C ALA A 47 -10.69 16.88 -14.43
N CYS A 48 -10.34 18.05 -13.90
CA CYS A 48 -11.29 19.06 -13.41
C CYS A 48 -11.20 20.32 -14.27
N TYR A 49 -12.35 20.78 -14.77
CA TYR A 49 -12.45 21.90 -15.70
C TYR A 49 -13.37 23.00 -15.17
N ASP A 50 -13.02 24.24 -15.47
CA ASP A 50 -13.89 25.43 -15.38
C ASP A 50 -14.22 25.90 -16.79
N GLY A 51 -15.42 25.56 -17.29
CA GLY A 51 -15.71 25.61 -18.72
C GLY A 51 -14.77 24.69 -19.52
N GLU A 52 -14.01 25.26 -20.46
CA GLU A 52 -13.01 24.54 -21.25
C GLU A 52 -11.59 24.57 -20.66
N MET A 53 -11.40 25.31 -19.56
CA MET A 53 -10.10 25.50 -18.94
C MET A 53 -9.80 24.31 -18.01
N LEU A 54 -8.69 23.61 -18.25
CA LEU A 54 -8.16 22.60 -17.33
C LEU A 54 -7.65 23.30 -16.07
N CYS A 55 -8.28 23.01 -14.92
CA CYS A 55 -7.89 23.58 -13.62
C CYS A 55 -6.94 22.70 -12.86
N GLY A 56 -7.03 21.39 -13.05
CA GLY A 56 -6.23 20.40 -12.35
C GLY A 56 -6.79 19.00 -12.52
N PHE A 57 -6.33 18.10 -11.69
CA PHE A 57 -6.82 16.73 -11.65
C PHE A 57 -6.73 16.17 -10.24
N TYR A 58 -7.42 15.05 -10.03
CA TYR A 58 -7.18 14.17 -8.89
C TYR A 58 -7.15 12.70 -9.33
N SER A 59 -6.49 11.87 -8.53
CA SER A 59 -6.57 10.43 -8.65
C SER A 59 -6.87 9.82 -7.30
N THR A 60 -7.76 8.85 -7.28
CA THR A 60 -8.19 8.14 -6.09
C THR A 60 -8.03 6.64 -6.26
N LEU A 61 -7.91 5.96 -5.14
CA LEU A 61 -7.93 4.51 -5.03
C LEU A 61 -9.00 4.14 -4.03
N THR A 62 -9.97 3.31 -4.43
CA THR A 62 -11.08 2.92 -3.55
C THR A 62 -11.06 1.43 -3.24
N MET A 63 -11.05 1.09 -1.96
CA MET A 63 -11.18 -0.27 -1.43
C MET A 63 -12.22 -0.28 -0.30
N GLY A 64 -13.25 -1.09 -0.45
CA GLY A 64 -14.34 -1.13 0.52
C GLY A 64 -14.99 0.24 0.75
N ASP A 65 -14.97 0.72 1.98
CA ASP A 65 -15.52 2.03 2.38
C ASP A 65 -14.48 3.14 2.48
N ILE A 66 -13.22 2.88 2.12
CA ILE A 66 -12.12 3.84 2.13
C ILE A 66 -11.80 4.27 0.70
N THR A 67 -11.68 5.57 0.48
CA THR A 67 -11.13 6.16 -0.75
C THR A 67 -9.89 6.97 -0.39
N HIS A 68 -8.75 6.57 -0.93
CA HIS A 68 -7.48 7.27 -0.77
C HIS A 68 -7.27 8.25 -1.92
N VAL A 69 -7.12 9.53 -1.63
CA VAL A 69 -6.73 10.56 -2.59
C VAL A 69 -5.23 10.50 -2.79
N LEU A 70 -4.79 9.75 -3.82
CA LEU A 70 -3.38 9.53 -4.11
C LEU A 70 -2.68 10.78 -4.67
N PHE A 71 -3.36 11.44 -5.59
CA PHE A 71 -2.83 12.60 -6.29
C PHE A 71 -3.89 13.70 -6.37
N LEU A 72 -3.48 14.93 -6.09
CA LEU A 72 -4.26 16.14 -6.35
C LEU A 72 -3.32 17.23 -6.83
N ALA A 73 -3.56 17.77 -8.00
CA ALA A 73 -2.77 18.88 -8.54
C ALA A 73 -3.66 19.95 -9.15
N VAL A 74 -3.28 21.20 -8.95
CA VAL A 74 -3.87 22.39 -9.58
C VAL A 74 -2.82 22.98 -10.51
N GLU A 75 -3.25 23.41 -11.71
CA GLU A 75 -2.38 24.13 -12.66
C GLU A 75 -1.70 25.31 -11.95
N GLU A 76 -0.41 25.45 -12.17
CA GLU A 76 0.43 26.38 -11.41
C GLU A 76 -0.08 27.82 -11.45
N THR A 77 -0.49 28.27 -12.64
CA THR A 77 -1.03 29.62 -12.87
C THR A 77 -2.38 29.87 -12.20
N LEU A 78 -3.05 28.82 -11.77
CA LEU A 78 -4.37 28.88 -11.13
C LEU A 78 -4.32 28.66 -9.60
N ARG A 79 -3.15 28.41 -9.06
CA ARG A 79 -2.98 28.26 -7.59
C ARG A 79 -3.36 29.55 -6.87
N GLY A 80 -3.87 29.40 -5.64
CA GLY A 80 -4.33 30.55 -4.85
C GLY A 80 -5.75 31.05 -5.19
N ASN A 81 -6.38 30.56 -6.25
CA ASN A 81 -7.72 30.99 -6.69
C ASN A 81 -8.86 30.04 -6.22
N GLY A 82 -8.61 29.20 -5.23
CA GLY A 82 -9.62 28.32 -4.64
C GLY A 82 -9.91 27.02 -5.42
N TYR A 83 -9.25 26.76 -6.53
CA TYR A 83 -9.48 25.54 -7.33
C TYR A 83 -9.16 24.26 -6.57
N GLY A 84 -8.14 24.23 -5.72
CA GLY A 84 -7.84 23.08 -4.89
C GLY A 84 -9.00 22.68 -3.99
N SER A 85 -9.65 23.65 -3.32
CA SER A 85 -10.84 23.40 -2.50
C SER A 85 -12.03 22.92 -3.34
N GLN A 86 -12.22 23.47 -4.54
CA GLN A 86 -13.27 23.03 -5.44
C GLN A 86 -13.03 21.59 -5.93
N ILE A 87 -11.78 21.16 -6.13
CA ILE A 87 -11.43 19.77 -6.47
C ILE A 87 -11.73 18.86 -5.27
N LEU A 88 -11.37 19.23 -4.04
CA LEU A 88 -11.71 18.46 -2.84
C LEU A 88 -13.23 18.34 -2.66
N ASP A 89 -14.00 19.40 -2.97
CA ASP A 89 -15.46 19.34 -2.98
C ASP A 89 -16.01 18.42 -4.08
N ALA A 90 -15.34 18.34 -5.24
CA ALA A 90 -15.70 17.38 -6.30
C ALA A 90 -15.46 15.94 -5.84
N ILE A 91 -14.32 15.66 -5.20
CA ILE A 91 -14.03 14.34 -4.61
C ILE A 91 -15.09 13.97 -3.57
N ARG A 92 -15.42 14.88 -2.64
CA ARG A 92 -16.44 14.65 -1.60
C ARG A 92 -17.79 14.29 -2.20
N ARG A 93 -18.20 14.94 -3.30
CA ARG A 93 -19.44 14.62 -4.01
C ARG A 93 -19.40 13.31 -4.77
N ALA A 94 -18.24 12.94 -5.30
CA ALA A 94 -18.05 11.66 -6.00
C ALA A 94 -18.11 10.46 -5.05
N TYR A 95 -17.68 10.65 -3.79
CA TYR A 95 -17.59 9.58 -2.78
C TYR A 95 -18.32 9.95 -1.46
N PRO A 96 -19.64 10.21 -1.49
CA PRO A 96 -20.36 10.79 -0.35
C PRO A 96 -20.39 9.89 0.89
N ASP A 97 -20.39 8.56 0.69
CA ASP A 97 -20.49 7.55 1.75
C ASP A 97 -19.15 6.92 2.12
N LYS A 98 -18.03 7.47 1.60
CA LYS A 98 -16.69 6.93 1.86
C LYS A 98 -15.96 7.73 2.92
N ARG A 99 -15.09 7.05 3.65
CA ARG A 99 -14.01 7.68 4.41
C ARG A 99 -12.94 8.11 3.42
N LEU A 100 -12.68 9.40 3.34
CA LEU A 100 -11.67 9.96 2.43
C LEU A 100 -10.37 10.13 3.19
N ILE A 101 -9.31 9.48 2.75
CA ILE A 101 -7.98 9.62 3.33
C ILE A 101 -7.00 10.20 2.32
N LEU A 102 -5.98 10.84 2.81
CA LEU A 102 -4.80 11.26 2.06
C LEU A 102 -3.59 11.31 2.99
N ASP A 103 -2.41 11.21 2.41
CA ASP A 103 -1.16 11.33 3.13
C ASP A 103 -0.46 12.66 2.85
N VAL A 104 0.14 13.18 3.89
CA VAL A 104 0.99 14.38 3.83
C VAL A 104 2.30 14.12 4.54
N GLU A 105 3.37 14.69 4.03
CA GLU A 105 4.65 14.69 4.75
C GLU A 105 4.48 15.33 6.12
N MET A 106 4.95 14.66 7.17
CA MET A 106 4.92 15.21 8.52
C MET A 106 5.78 16.47 8.63
N PRO A 107 5.40 17.41 9.51
CA PRO A 107 6.26 18.54 9.85
C PRO A 107 7.66 18.06 10.28
N ASP A 108 8.68 18.65 9.69
CA ASP A 108 10.08 18.38 10.00
C ASP A 108 10.84 19.72 9.95
N PRO A 109 11.26 20.26 11.10
CA PRO A 109 11.94 21.56 11.17
C PRO A 109 13.24 21.62 10.35
N ASP A 110 13.87 20.46 10.11
CA ASP A 110 15.13 20.38 9.39
C ASP A 110 14.92 20.16 7.87
N ALA A 111 13.69 19.95 7.42
CA ALA A 111 13.39 19.77 6.00
C ALA A 111 13.38 21.09 5.23
N GLU A 112 14.03 21.14 4.07
CA GLU A 112 14.06 22.31 3.19
C GLU A 112 12.66 22.78 2.77
N ASN A 113 11.68 21.87 2.70
CA ASN A 113 10.30 22.13 2.30
C ASN A 113 9.33 22.29 3.49
N GLN A 114 9.82 22.49 4.71
CA GLN A 114 9.00 22.58 5.93
C GLN A 114 7.82 23.56 5.81
N GLU A 115 8.05 24.75 5.25
CA GLU A 115 6.98 25.75 5.07
C GLU A 115 5.88 25.24 4.12
N GLN A 116 6.26 24.48 3.08
CA GLN A 116 5.31 23.89 2.13
C GLN A 116 4.48 22.77 2.79
N ARG A 117 5.12 21.93 3.62
CA ARG A 117 4.44 20.89 4.41
C ARG A 117 3.36 21.53 5.30
N MET A 118 3.71 22.53 6.06
CA MET A 118 2.77 23.25 6.93
C MET A 118 1.60 23.90 6.16
N LYS A 119 1.88 24.52 5.01
CA LYS A 119 0.85 25.10 4.15
C LYS A 119 -0.10 24.03 3.60
N ARG A 120 0.42 22.85 3.24
CA ARG A 120 -0.34 21.72 2.74
C ARG A 120 -1.27 21.17 3.81
N ILE A 121 -0.77 20.90 5.01
CA ILE A 121 -1.58 20.44 6.15
C ILE A 121 -2.71 21.45 6.43
N ALA A 122 -2.36 22.73 6.61
CA ALA A 122 -3.35 23.79 6.86
C ALA A 122 -4.38 23.95 5.72
N PHE A 123 -4.02 23.64 4.48
CA PHE A 123 -4.96 23.60 3.35
C PHE A 123 -5.98 22.47 3.52
N TYR A 124 -5.55 21.26 3.85
CA TYR A 124 -6.47 20.14 4.05
C TYR A 124 -7.35 20.32 5.29
N GLU A 125 -6.81 20.84 6.40
CA GLU A 125 -7.57 21.15 7.62
C GLU A 125 -8.69 22.16 7.35
N ARG A 126 -8.41 23.23 6.61
CA ARG A 126 -9.45 24.20 6.21
C ARG A 126 -10.53 23.60 5.31
N ASN A 127 -10.24 22.49 4.65
CA ASN A 127 -11.20 21.73 3.85
C ASN A 127 -11.84 20.58 4.63
N GLY A 128 -11.71 20.55 5.97
CA GLY A 128 -12.41 19.64 6.87
C GLY A 128 -11.70 18.31 7.13
N TYR A 129 -10.52 18.10 6.58
CA TYR A 129 -9.70 16.94 6.95
C TYR A 129 -9.05 17.16 8.31
N HIS A 130 -8.80 16.09 9.02
CA HIS A 130 -8.11 16.13 10.32
C HIS A 130 -7.12 14.97 10.42
N ASN A 131 -6.12 15.10 11.28
CA ASN A 131 -5.15 14.06 11.54
C ASN A 131 -5.86 12.82 12.12
N SER A 132 -5.62 11.65 11.51
CA SER A 132 -6.21 10.38 11.94
C SER A 132 -5.50 9.76 13.14
N GLY A 133 -4.27 10.18 13.43
CA GLY A 133 -3.36 9.53 14.36
C GLY A 133 -2.54 8.38 13.76
N VAL A 134 -2.78 8.04 12.49
CA VAL A 134 -2.00 7.04 11.76
C VAL A 134 -0.85 7.73 11.03
N SER A 135 0.35 7.14 11.12
CA SER A 135 1.54 7.62 10.41
C SER A 135 2.38 6.43 9.93
N TYR A 136 3.19 6.67 8.89
CA TYR A 136 4.09 5.65 8.37
C TYR A 136 5.35 6.28 7.78
N GLY A 137 6.43 5.50 7.72
CA GLY A 137 7.67 5.89 7.05
C GLY A 137 7.76 5.30 5.65
N TRP A 138 8.11 6.11 4.66
CA TRP A 138 8.39 5.65 3.32
C TRP A 138 9.60 6.40 2.73
N ARG A 139 10.59 5.66 2.25
CA ARG A 139 11.83 6.21 1.64
C ARG A 139 12.53 7.28 2.48
N GLY A 140 12.54 7.09 3.81
CA GLY A 140 13.19 8.01 4.73
C GLY A 140 12.38 9.26 5.08
N VAL A 141 11.16 9.39 4.57
CA VAL A 141 10.23 10.47 4.90
C VAL A 141 9.08 9.90 5.75
N MET A 142 8.67 10.64 6.78
CA MET A 142 7.50 10.31 7.58
C MET A 142 6.26 11.00 7.02
N TYR A 143 5.17 10.23 6.90
CA TYR A 143 3.86 10.69 6.45
C TYR A 143 2.84 10.51 7.56
N GLU A 144 1.87 11.43 7.63
CA GLU A 144 0.67 11.29 8.44
C GLU A 144 -0.56 11.18 7.54
N ILE A 145 -1.56 10.42 8.00
CA ILE A 145 -2.81 10.25 7.29
C ILE A 145 -3.82 11.26 7.80
N LEU A 146 -4.28 12.11 6.90
CA LEU A 146 -5.42 12.98 7.14
C LEU A 146 -6.70 12.29 6.65
N ILE A 147 -7.80 12.51 7.37
CA ILE A 147 -9.07 11.84 7.10
C ILE A 147 -10.25 12.81 7.13
N LEU A 148 -11.22 12.55 6.26
CA LEU A 148 -12.54 13.16 6.25
C LEU A 148 -13.61 12.04 6.34
N ASN A 149 -14.74 12.29 7.00
CA ASN A 149 -15.86 11.36 7.16
C ASN A 149 -15.53 10.12 8.00
N GLY A 150 -15.04 10.29 9.20
CA GLY A 150 -14.88 9.18 10.14
C GLY A 150 -13.51 9.06 10.77
N LYS A 151 -13.13 7.83 11.07
CA LYS A 151 -11.85 7.49 11.68
C LYS A 151 -11.24 6.32 10.92
N ILE A 152 -9.94 6.16 11.01
CA ILE A 152 -9.20 5.00 10.50
C ILE A 152 -8.18 4.57 11.55
N THR A 153 -8.01 3.27 11.71
CA THR A 153 -6.93 2.70 12.54
C THR A 153 -5.73 2.35 11.67
N GLU A 154 -4.60 2.15 12.30
CA GLU A 154 -3.39 1.68 11.60
C GLU A 154 -3.62 0.32 10.93
N GLU A 155 -4.36 -0.58 11.60
CA GLU A 155 -4.72 -1.89 11.06
C GLU A 155 -5.58 -1.77 9.80
N GLU A 156 -6.62 -0.92 9.80
CA GLU A 156 -7.46 -0.68 8.63
C GLU A 156 -6.68 -0.04 7.47
N PHE A 157 -5.76 0.88 7.78
CA PHE A 157 -4.89 1.49 6.78
C PHE A 157 -4.00 0.46 6.09
N TRP A 158 -3.38 -0.44 6.85
CA TRP A 158 -2.55 -1.48 6.25
C TRP A 158 -3.38 -2.54 5.52
N ALA A 159 -4.56 -2.90 6.03
CA ALA A 159 -5.49 -3.80 5.35
C ALA A 159 -5.95 -3.25 3.99
N PHE A 160 -6.13 -1.93 3.87
CA PHE A 160 -6.42 -1.26 2.60
C PHE A 160 -5.33 -1.51 1.55
N TRP A 161 -4.07 -1.35 1.92
CA TRP A 161 -2.93 -1.62 1.03
C TRP A 161 -2.75 -3.11 0.73
N ASP A 162 -2.97 -3.96 1.72
CA ASP A 162 -2.91 -5.42 1.55
C ASP A 162 -3.92 -5.92 0.50
N GLN A 163 -5.14 -5.37 0.48
CA GLN A 163 -6.15 -5.70 -0.55
C GLN A 163 -5.68 -5.30 -1.96
N LEU A 164 -5.07 -4.13 -2.12
CA LEU A 164 -4.52 -3.71 -3.41
C LEU A 164 -3.39 -4.63 -3.88
N ASP A 165 -2.50 -5.01 -2.97
CA ASP A 165 -1.39 -5.90 -3.27
C ASP A 165 -1.87 -7.29 -3.70
N GLU A 166 -2.98 -7.77 -3.14
CA GLU A 166 -3.61 -9.03 -3.56
C GLU A 166 -4.18 -8.92 -4.98
N ILE A 167 -4.91 -7.85 -5.28
CA ILE A 167 -5.49 -7.62 -6.62
C ILE A 167 -4.39 -7.51 -7.68
N GLN A 168 -3.28 -6.86 -7.35
CA GLN A 168 -2.20 -6.60 -8.31
C GLN A 168 -1.07 -7.64 -8.26
N GLN A 169 -1.25 -8.74 -7.50
CA GLN A 169 -0.26 -9.81 -7.31
C GLN A 169 1.14 -9.26 -6.94
N ALA A 170 1.16 -8.20 -6.15
CA ALA A 170 2.38 -7.49 -5.74
C ALA A 170 3.05 -8.11 -4.51
N ASN A 171 2.59 -9.27 -4.04
CA ASN A 171 3.08 -9.94 -2.86
C ASN A 171 4.05 -11.07 -3.21
N TYR A 172 5.19 -11.09 -2.52
CA TYR A 172 6.11 -12.22 -2.51
C TYR A 172 6.08 -12.90 -1.14
N TYR A 173 6.04 -14.23 -1.15
CA TYR A 173 6.07 -15.04 0.06
C TYR A 173 7.37 -15.83 0.09
N PHE A 174 8.05 -15.83 1.23
CA PHE A 174 9.27 -16.59 1.42
C PHE A 174 9.44 -17.05 2.86
N TYR A 175 10.27 -18.07 3.05
CA TYR A 175 10.57 -18.61 4.36
C TYR A 175 11.98 -18.24 4.78
N THR A 176 12.15 -18.03 6.09
CA THR A 176 13.48 -17.92 6.72
C THR A 176 13.63 -18.96 7.80
N GLY A 177 14.82 -19.54 7.90
CA GLY A 177 15.26 -20.32 9.06
C GLY A 177 16.13 -19.47 9.98
N SER A 178 16.18 -19.82 11.26
CA SER A 178 17.01 -19.15 12.25
C SER A 178 17.68 -20.15 13.20
N TYR A 179 18.70 -19.71 13.93
CA TYR A 179 19.32 -20.52 15.01
C TYR A 179 18.54 -20.50 16.31
N ALA A 180 17.19 -20.42 16.22
CA ALA A 180 16.29 -20.36 17.37
C ALA A 180 16.32 -21.63 18.22
N GLU A 181 16.18 -21.47 19.52
CA GLU A 181 15.98 -22.57 20.46
C GLU A 181 14.50 -22.97 20.49
N LYS A 182 14.20 -24.08 21.20
CA LYS A 182 12.84 -24.57 21.32
C LYS A 182 11.91 -23.53 21.95
N GLY A 183 10.81 -23.23 21.29
CA GLY A 183 9.82 -22.23 21.73
C GLY A 183 10.04 -20.84 21.14
N GLU A 184 11.18 -20.61 20.47
CA GLU A 184 11.45 -19.39 19.71
C GLU A 184 11.10 -19.58 18.22
N PRO A 185 10.86 -18.50 17.46
CA PRO A 185 10.59 -18.57 16.03
C PRO A 185 11.77 -19.16 15.24
N GLY A 186 11.67 -20.44 14.88
CA GLY A 186 12.69 -21.16 14.13
C GLY A 186 12.52 -21.01 12.62
N ILE A 187 11.30 -21.20 12.11
CA ILE A 187 10.97 -21.00 10.71
C ILE A 187 9.86 -19.96 10.64
N CYS A 188 10.08 -18.90 9.88
CA CYS A 188 9.10 -17.84 9.69
C CYS A 188 8.67 -17.76 8.22
N LEU A 189 7.37 -17.63 7.97
CA LEU A 189 6.79 -17.23 6.69
C LEU A 189 6.62 -15.72 6.68
N TRP A 190 7.15 -15.11 5.66
CA TRP A 190 7.09 -13.67 5.44
C TRP A 190 6.30 -13.33 4.17
N LYS A 191 5.61 -12.21 4.22
CA LYS A 191 5.00 -11.53 3.07
C LYS A 191 5.76 -10.23 2.83
N LEU A 192 6.28 -10.06 1.64
CA LEU A 192 6.86 -8.81 1.15
C LEU A 192 5.89 -8.18 0.15
N SER A 193 5.33 -7.04 0.50
CA SER A 193 4.65 -6.17 -0.44
C SER A 193 5.68 -5.33 -1.18
N THR A 194 5.74 -5.44 -2.50
CA THR A 194 6.70 -4.67 -3.29
C THR A 194 6.27 -3.23 -3.54
N ARG A 195 5.01 -2.93 -3.29
CA ARG A 195 4.45 -1.60 -3.46
C ARG A 195 4.65 -0.74 -2.21
N SER A 196 4.21 -1.25 -1.06
CA SER A 196 4.37 -0.56 0.22
C SER A 196 5.76 -0.74 0.83
N GLU A 197 6.62 -1.57 0.18
CA GLU A 197 7.94 -1.97 0.68
C GLU A 197 7.86 -2.57 2.10
N ARG A 198 6.69 -3.12 2.46
CA ARG A 198 6.40 -3.65 3.79
C ARG A 198 6.73 -5.14 3.86
N LEU A 199 7.49 -5.50 4.88
CA LEU A 199 7.75 -6.87 5.27
C LEU A 199 6.92 -7.23 6.50
N SER A 200 6.07 -8.25 6.38
CA SER A 200 5.21 -8.73 7.46
C SER A 200 5.48 -10.21 7.75
N MET A 201 5.62 -10.57 9.02
CA MET A 201 5.67 -11.96 9.41
C MET A 201 4.24 -12.51 9.49
N ILE A 202 3.93 -13.48 8.63
CA ILE A 202 2.59 -14.09 8.54
C ILE A 202 2.46 -15.21 9.54
N LYS A 203 3.52 -16.00 9.73
CA LYS A 203 3.51 -17.15 10.60
C LYS A 203 4.91 -17.50 11.08
N ALA A 204 4.99 -18.05 12.28
CA ALA A 204 6.21 -18.63 12.83
C ALA A 204 5.96 -20.06 13.31
N ASP A 205 6.90 -20.96 13.01
CA ASP A 205 7.01 -22.27 13.63
C ASP A 205 8.03 -22.19 14.77
N THR A 206 7.62 -22.65 15.96
CA THR A 206 8.44 -22.64 17.17
C THR A 206 8.89 -24.04 17.59
N GLN A 207 8.58 -25.08 16.78
CA GLN A 207 8.96 -26.45 17.01
C GLN A 207 10.31 -26.80 16.38
N ALA A 208 10.63 -26.18 15.25
CA ALA A 208 11.90 -26.36 14.57
C ALA A 208 13.03 -25.70 15.38
N ILE A 209 14.00 -26.51 15.80
CA ILE A 209 15.17 -26.07 16.57
C ILE A 209 16.33 -25.91 15.60
N ARG A 210 16.93 -24.70 15.55
CA ARG A 210 18.08 -24.35 14.72
C ARG A 210 17.96 -24.80 13.26
N PRO A 211 16.86 -24.45 12.55
CA PRO A 211 16.68 -24.79 11.14
C PRO A 211 17.60 -23.92 10.28
N SER A 212 18.82 -24.40 10.03
CA SER A 212 19.87 -23.65 9.31
C SER A 212 19.75 -23.68 7.81
N TRP A 213 19.07 -24.70 7.26
CA TRP A 213 18.85 -24.84 5.83
C TRP A 213 17.40 -25.22 5.56
N ILE A 214 16.76 -24.55 4.59
CA ILE A 214 15.36 -24.80 4.21
C ILE A 214 15.30 -25.00 2.71
N THR A 215 14.54 -26.01 2.27
CA THR A 215 14.20 -26.24 0.86
C THR A 215 12.76 -26.69 0.73
N LEU A 216 12.14 -26.40 -0.41
CA LEU A 216 10.80 -26.86 -0.76
C LEU A 216 10.90 -28.00 -1.78
N ASN A 217 9.93 -28.91 -1.76
CA ASN A 217 9.77 -29.86 -2.86
C ASN A 217 9.28 -29.13 -4.13
N GLU A 218 9.34 -29.80 -5.28
CA GLU A 218 8.92 -29.22 -6.58
C GLU A 218 7.47 -28.70 -6.59
N ARG A 219 6.59 -29.29 -5.78
CA ARG A 219 5.19 -28.86 -5.68
C ARG A 219 5.01 -27.69 -4.72
N GLY A 220 6.02 -27.39 -3.91
CA GLY A 220 5.97 -26.35 -2.89
C GLY A 220 5.00 -26.62 -1.74
N ASP A 221 4.51 -27.87 -1.60
CA ASP A 221 3.57 -28.29 -0.54
C ASP A 221 4.26 -28.92 0.67
N THR A 222 5.54 -29.21 0.55
CA THR A 222 6.36 -29.81 1.60
C THR A 222 7.70 -29.07 1.70
N MET A 223 8.07 -28.72 2.92
CA MET A 223 9.33 -28.09 3.27
C MET A 223 10.21 -29.09 4.02
N TYR A 224 11.48 -29.07 3.70
CA TYR A 224 12.53 -29.77 4.47
C TYR A 224 13.44 -28.74 5.09
N ALA A 225 13.73 -28.91 6.38
CA ALA A 225 14.64 -28.04 7.12
C ALA A 225 15.69 -28.87 7.86
N VAL A 226 16.95 -28.50 7.74
CA VAL A 226 18.05 -29.17 8.42
C VAL A 226 18.19 -28.64 9.83
N ARG A 227 18.19 -29.54 10.83
CA ARG A 227 18.53 -29.23 12.22
C ARG A 227 20.04 -29.30 12.43
N GLU A 228 20.66 -28.17 12.67
CA GLU A 228 22.09 -28.09 12.90
C GLU A 228 22.42 -28.19 14.39
N LYS A 229 22.29 -29.38 14.96
CA LYS A 229 22.72 -29.64 16.35
C LYS A 229 23.28 -31.05 16.49
N THR A 230 24.56 -31.15 16.76
CA THR A 230 25.21 -32.40 17.13
C THR A 230 25.01 -32.69 18.64
N PRO A 231 24.82 -33.97 19.05
CA PRO A 231 24.82 -35.21 18.28
C PRO A 231 23.44 -35.56 17.64
N GLU A 232 22.40 -34.75 17.84
CA GLU A 232 21.03 -35.04 17.43
C GLU A 232 20.62 -34.28 16.16
N GLY A 233 21.52 -34.13 15.21
CA GLY A 233 21.20 -33.56 13.89
C GLY A 233 20.09 -34.34 13.21
N GLY A 234 19.35 -33.70 12.31
CA GLY A 234 18.26 -34.34 11.58
C GLY A 234 17.62 -33.41 10.56
N VAL A 235 16.65 -33.93 9.82
CA VAL A 235 15.85 -33.18 8.88
C VAL A 235 14.43 -33.11 9.38
N TYR A 236 13.88 -31.91 9.41
CA TYR A 236 12.45 -31.70 9.63
C TYR A 236 11.71 -31.74 8.31
N GLU A 237 10.59 -32.41 8.28
CA GLU A 237 9.61 -32.33 7.22
C GLU A 237 8.40 -31.54 7.73
N LEU A 238 8.07 -30.44 7.03
CA LEU A 238 6.94 -29.60 7.35
C LEU A 238 6.00 -29.55 6.17
N LYS A 239 4.70 -29.67 6.40
CA LYS A 239 3.71 -29.33 5.37
C LYS A 239 3.64 -27.81 5.24
N THR A 240 3.87 -27.32 4.04
CA THR A 240 3.64 -25.91 3.75
C THR A 240 2.14 -25.63 3.72
N LEU A 241 1.75 -24.52 4.32
CA LEU A 241 0.37 -24.15 4.42
C LEU A 241 -0.05 -23.40 3.15
N ARG A 242 -0.43 -24.15 2.12
CA ARG A 242 -1.13 -23.59 0.96
C ARG A 242 -2.63 -23.79 1.12
N SER A 243 -3.41 -22.79 0.74
CA SER A 243 -4.85 -22.91 0.62
C SER A 243 -5.21 -23.91 -0.48
N SER A 244 -6.17 -24.79 -0.22
CA SER A 244 -6.74 -25.66 -1.25
C SER A 244 -7.53 -24.89 -2.32
N GLU A 245 -7.87 -23.63 -2.06
CA GLU A 245 -8.67 -22.77 -2.96
C GLU A 245 -7.82 -21.78 -3.75
N ASN A 246 -6.62 -21.46 -3.28
CA ASN A 246 -5.66 -20.66 -4.04
C ASN A 246 -4.24 -21.21 -3.82
N PRO A 247 -3.66 -21.93 -4.81
CA PRO A 247 -2.37 -22.59 -4.66
C PRO A 247 -1.19 -21.63 -4.43
N GLU A 248 -1.40 -20.33 -4.59
CA GLU A 248 -0.37 -19.30 -4.41
C GLU A 248 -0.46 -18.58 -3.04
N GLN A 249 -1.52 -18.82 -2.25
CA GLN A 249 -1.67 -18.19 -0.94
C GLN A 249 -1.57 -19.20 0.21
N PRO A 250 -0.81 -18.89 1.28
CA PRO A 250 -0.79 -19.69 2.50
C PRO A 250 -2.09 -19.53 3.29
N THR A 251 -2.69 -20.62 3.75
CA THR A 251 -3.93 -20.58 4.57
C THR A 251 -3.66 -20.05 5.98
N GLY A 252 -4.49 -19.11 6.43
CA GLY A 252 -4.39 -18.46 7.73
C GLY A 252 -4.66 -19.32 8.99
N ASN A 253 -5.08 -20.59 8.89
CA ASN A 253 -5.49 -21.40 10.05
C ASN A 253 -5.03 -22.86 10.09
N GLY A 254 -4.04 -23.26 9.31
CA GLY A 254 -3.50 -24.62 9.36
C GLY A 254 -2.43 -24.75 10.46
N THR A 255 -2.53 -25.77 11.30
CA THR A 255 -1.44 -26.19 12.17
C THR A 255 -0.37 -26.86 11.31
N ALA A 256 0.85 -26.31 11.26
CA ALA A 256 1.97 -26.99 10.63
C ALA A 256 2.26 -28.28 11.43
N LEU A 257 2.13 -29.43 10.77
CA LEU A 257 2.52 -30.70 11.37
C LEU A 257 4.02 -30.88 11.14
N LEU A 258 4.79 -30.60 12.18
CA LEU A 258 6.23 -30.85 12.17
C LEU A 258 6.47 -32.35 12.34
N ARG A 259 7.12 -33.00 11.39
CA ARG A 259 7.57 -34.38 11.51
C ARG A 259 9.09 -34.44 11.39
N LEU A 260 9.74 -34.91 12.45
CA LEU A 260 11.16 -35.23 12.39
C LEU A 260 11.33 -36.56 11.65
N ILE A 261 12.05 -36.55 10.55
CA ILE A 261 12.46 -37.78 9.84
C ILE A 261 13.78 -38.19 10.51
N ARG A 262 13.77 -39.34 11.18
CA ARG A 262 14.99 -40.01 11.65
C ARG A 262 15.44 -40.95 10.55
N GLU A 263 16.67 -40.84 10.09
CA GLU A 263 17.37 -41.90 9.38
C GLU A 263 17.74 -43.03 10.34
#